data_21f9ea284c6706eb60ca360dad093e4f
#
_entry.id   21f9ea284c6706eb60ca360dad093e4f
#
_cell.length_a   1.000
_cell.length_b   1.000
_cell.length_c   1.000
_cell.angle_alpha   90.00
_cell.angle_beta   90.00
_cell.angle_gamma   90.00
#
_symmetry.space_group_name_H-M   'P 1'
#
loop_
_entity.id
_entity.type
_entity.pdbx_description
1 polymer ?
#
loop_
_entity_poly.entity_id
_entity_poly.type
_entity_poly.pdbx_seq_one_letter_code
_entity_poly.pdbx_strand_id
1 'polypeptide(L)'
;MSQPVLSQINVFPVKSVGGVSLSSAWVEKQGLSFDRRFMIAKADGSMITARKYPQMVTVKSALLADGVVFSSLGMEPLKIRYQDFKMQETPATVWKDAFTAYTTTDDADDWFSQVLGQRVELLFSGEQSNRVREKLGQNVSFADGYPVLVISQASLEELNKRSSEQHSMDQFRTNIVISDTKPFEEDSWKRIRIGEVEFESLKPCERCILTTINTQRGTFRESKEPLKTLQQFRANERGGVFFGQNLVASNEGIIRQGDKVEVLEYKEPEFY
;
A
#
# COMPACT_ATOMS: atom_id res chain seq x y z
N MET A 1 20.64 22.22 -6.89
CA MET A 1 19.39 21.46 -6.72
C MET A 1 19.37 20.95 -5.29
N SER A 2 18.25 21.05 -4.58
CA SER A 2 18.09 20.44 -3.26
C SER A 2 18.24 18.93 -3.37
N GLN A 3 18.75 18.28 -2.34
CA GLN A 3 18.88 16.82 -2.32
C GLN A 3 17.49 16.23 -2.02
N PRO A 4 17.03 15.18 -2.73
CA PRO A 4 15.78 14.52 -2.45
C PRO A 4 15.68 14.03 -1.00
N VAL A 5 14.49 14.16 -0.40
CA VAL A 5 14.24 13.85 1.01
C VAL A 5 12.99 12.99 1.17
N LEU A 6 13.03 12.04 2.09
CA LEU A 6 11.88 11.25 2.50
C LEU A 6 10.88 12.13 3.25
N SER A 7 9.82 12.56 2.58
CA SER A 7 8.83 13.51 3.13
C SER A 7 7.68 12.82 3.88
N GLN A 8 7.28 11.61 3.46
CA GLN A 8 6.22 10.85 4.14
C GLN A 8 6.51 9.36 4.11
N ILE A 9 6.12 8.69 5.20
CA ILE A 9 6.11 7.22 5.33
C ILE A 9 4.68 6.82 5.65
N ASN A 10 4.09 5.95 4.86
CA ASN A 10 2.73 5.46 5.09
C ASN A 10 2.71 3.94 5.07
N VAL A 11 1.96 3.36 6.00
CA VAL A 11 1.63 1.94 6.01
C VAL A 11 0.13 1.76 5.93
N PHE A 12 -0.30 0.66 5.37
CA PHE A 12 -1.71 0.31 5.21
C PHE A 12 -1.93 -1.04 5.88
N PRO A 13 -2.18 -1.08 7.19
CA PRO A 13 -2.16 -2.32 7.97
C PRO A 13 -3.05 -3.41 7.38
N VAL A 14 -4.23 -3.03 6.89
CA VAL A 14 -5.17 -3.97 6.25
C VAL A 14 -5.22 -3.71 4.74
N LYS A 15 -5.19 -4.77 3.96
CA LYS A 15 -5.40 -4.69 2.50
C LYS A 15 -6.69 -3.95 2.17
N SER A 16 -6.63 -2.95 1.29
CA SER A 16 -7.75 -2.11 0.84
C SER A 16 -8.36 -1.14 1.88
N VAL A 17 -7.88 -1.12 3.11
CA VAL A 17 -8.31 -0.22 4.19
C VAL A 17 -7.42 1.04 4.20
N GLY A 18 -7.85 2.11 4.87
CA GLY A 18 -7.12 3.36 5.02
C GLY A 18 -5.72 3.19 5.61
N GLY A 19 -4.84 4.13 5.34
CA GLY A 19 -3.45 4.11 5.77
C GLY A 19 -3.19 4.86 7.07
N VAL A 20 -1.98 4.70 7.59
CA VAL A 20 -1.42 5.39 8.76
C VAL A 20 -0.10 6.03 8.35
N SER A 21 0.07 7.32 8.64
CA SER A 21 1.35 8.01 8.44
C SER A 21 2.24 7.82 9.67
N LEU A 22 3.53 7.57 9.44
CA LEU A 22 4.53 7.32 10.45
C LEU A 22 5.70 8.31 10.31
N SER A 23 6.33 8.69 11.43
CA SER A 23 7.58 9.46 11.41
C SER A 23 8.80 8.60 11.12
N SER A 24 8.72 7.31 11.41
CA SER A 24 9.75 6.31 11.11
C SER A 24 9.13 4.94 10.90
N ALA A 25 9.81 4.07 10.15
CA ALA A 25 9.39 2.68 9.95
C ALA A 25 10.60 1.77 9.87
N TRP A 26 10.46 0.56 10.40
CA TRP A 26 11.39 -0.54 10.13
C TRP A 26 11.05 -1.13 8.76
N VAL A 27 12.05 -1.29 7.93
CA VAL A 27 11.96 -1.92 6.61
C VAL A 27 12.40 -3.36 6.74
N GLU A 28 11.54 -4.26 6.33
CA GLU A 28 11.77 -5.70 6.24
C GLU A 28 11.89 -6.10 4.76
N LYS A 29 12.41 -7.29 4.49
CA LYS A 29 12.41 -7.84 3.11
C LYS A 29 11.00 -7.87 2.49
N GLN A 30 9.97 -8.16 3.29
CA GLN A 30 8.58 -8.23 2.86
C GLN A 30 7.84 -6.88 2.81
N GLY A 31 8.53 -5.74 3.06
CA GLY A 31 8.00 -4.39 3.03
C GLY A 31 8.16 -3.64 4.36
N LEU A 32 7.48 -2.53 4.52
CA LEU A 32 7.48 -1.80 5.79
C LEU A 32 6.76 -2.63 6.87
N SER A 33 7.27 -2.61 8.09
CA SER A 33 6.60 -3.24 9.24
C SER A 33 5.16 -2.72 9.33
N PHE A 34 4.24 -3.61 9.63
CA PHE A 34 2.79 -3.40 9.68
C PHE A 34 2.09 -3.15 8.34
N ASP A 35 2.81 -3.05 7.21
CA ASP A 35 2.18 -2.82 5.91
C ASP A 35 1.52 -4.09 5.37
N ARG A 36 0.20 -4.01 5.11
CA ARG A 36 -0.64 -5.12 4.59
C ARG A 36 -0.46 -6.44 5.36
N ARG A 37 -0.29 -6.36 6.69
CA ARG A 37 -0.21 -7.55 7.55
C ARG A 37 -1.57 -8.21 7.76
N PHE A 38 -2.65 -7.48 7.47
CA PHE A 38 -4.01 -7.98 7.58
C PHE A 38 -4.73 -7.95 6.23
N MET A 39 -5.66 -8.89 6.07
CA MET A 39 -6.53 -8.99 4.91
C MET A 39 -7.93 -9.40 5.34
N ILE A 40 -8.94 -8.74 4.80
CA ILE A 40 -10.32 -9.18 4.94
C ILE A 40 -10.57 -10.24 3.87
N ALA A 41 -11.09 -11.39 4.28
CA ALA A 41 -11.35 -12.53 3.42
C ALA A 41 -12.77 -13.07 3.62
N LYS A 42 -13.24 -13.86 2.66
CA LYS A 42 -14.40 -14.71 2.82
C LYS A 42 -13.99 -15.99 3.57
N ALA A 43 -14.97 -16.80 3.96
CA ALA A 43 -14.76 -18.09 4.61
C ALA A 43 -13.90 -19.09 3.78
N ASP A 44 -13.82 -18.92 2.45
CA ASP A 44 -12.97 -19.69 1.58
C ASP A 44 -11.52 -19.15 1.48
N GLY A 45 -11.18 -18.14 2.26
CA GLY A 45 -9.88 -17.46 2.25
C GLY A 45 -9.67 -16.50 1.08
N SER A 46 -10.63 -16.32 0.18
CA SER A 46 -10.51 -15.40 -0.93
C SER A 46 -10.59 -13.94 -0.47
N MET A 47 -9.65 -13.12 -0.96
CA MET A 47 -9.55 -11.71 -0.55
C MET A 47 -10.80 -10.89 -0.90
N ILE A 48 -11.16 -9.98 0.02
CA ILE A 48 -12.12 -8.89 -0.23
C ILE A 48 -11.33 -7.60 -0.46
N THR A 49 -11.75 -6.80 -1.43
CA THR A 49 -11.04 -5.60 -1.82
C THR A 49 -11.96 -4.40 -2.03
N ALA A 50 -11.40 -3.19 -1.88
CA ALA A 50 -12.10 -1.94 -2.16
C ALA A 50 -12.52 -1.78 -3.63
N ARG A 51 -12.01 -2.59 -4.55
CA ARG A 51 -12.54 -2.63 -5.94
C ARG A 51 -14.00 -3.05 -6.00
N LYS A 52 -14.45 -3.86 -5.04
CA LYS A 52 -15.86 -4.28 -4.92
C LYS A 52 -16.58 -3.57 -3.77
N TYR A 53 -15.85 -3.25 -2.70
CA TYR A 53 -16.39 -2.63 -1.49
C TYR A 53 -15.64 -1.33 -1.20
N PRO A 54 -15.90 -0.25 -1.98
CA PRO A 54 -15.12 0.97 -1.92
C PRO A 54 -15.14 1.64 -0.54
N GLN A 55 -16.18 1.44 0.28
CA GLN A 55 -16.25 1.91 1.66
C GLN A 55 -15.10 1.41 2.56
N MET A 56 -14.40 0.33 2.20
CA MET A 56 -13.25 -0.15 2.97
C MET A 56 -12.18 0.93 3.16
N VAL A 57 -12.00 1.83 2.20
CA VAL A 57 -10.96 2.87 2.29
C VAL A 57 -11.24 3.91 3.39
N THR A 58 -12.50 4.02 3.87
CA THR A 58 -12.87 4.96 4.94
C THR A 58 -12.61 4.41 6.34
N VAL A 59 -12.41 3.11 6.47
CA VAL A 59 -12.00 2.52 7.76
C VAL A 59 -10.60 3.01 8.10
N LYS A 60 -10.43 3.53 9.30
CA LYS A 60 -9.15 4.03 9.82
C LYS A 60 -8.50 2.99 10.70
N SER A 61 -7.18 2.97 10.69
CA SER A 61 -6.36 2.14 11.57
C SER A 61 -5.46 3.02 12.43
N ALA A 62 -5.21 2.60 13.67
CA ALA A 62 -4.18 3.18 14.53
C ALA A 62 -3.33 2.05 15.11
N LEU A 63 -2.02 2.14 14.95
CA LEU A 63 -1.08 1.15 15.47
C LEU A 63 -0.84 1.39 16.96
N LEU A 64 -0.83 0.33 17.74
CA LEU A 64 -0.47 0.31 19.16
C LEU A 64 0.75 -0.59 19.34
N ALA A 65 1.45 -0.46 20.46
CA ALA A 65 2.58 -1.34 20.78
C ALA A 65 2.15 -2.82 20.89
N ASP A 66 0.91 -3.08 21.30
CA ASP A 66 0.35 -4.41 21.58
C ASP A 66 -0.78 -4.83 20.64
N GLY A 67 -1.09 -4.03 19.60
CA GLY A 67 -2.22 -4.34 18.73
C GLY A 67 -2.58 -3.25 17.74
N VAL A 68 -3.83 -3.25 17.28
CA VAL A 68 -4.37 -2.28 16.32
C VAL A 68 -5.75 -1.83 16.76
N VAL A 69 -6.07 -0.55 16.56
CA VAL A 69 -7.44 -0.02 16.69
C VAL A 69 -7.99 0.26 15.30
N PHE A 70 -9.20 -0.22 15.04
CA PHE A 70 -9.97 0.11 13.84
C PHE A 70 -11.15 1.00 14.20
N SER A 71 -11.45 1.97 13.33
CA SER A 71 -12.62 2.83 13.50
C SER A 71 -13.32 3.09 12.17
N SER A 72 -14.65 3.15 12.22
CA SER A 72 -15.51 3.44 11.09
C SER A 72 -16.65 4.35 11.54
N LEU A 73 -17.17 5.16 10.62
CA LEU A 73 -18.28 6.07 10.93
C LEU A 73 -19.51 5.28 11.39
N GLY A 74 -20.10 5.69 12.53
CA GLY A 74 -21.30 5.07 13.08
C GLY A 74 -21.08 3.74 13.78
N MET A 75 -19.82 3.35 14.04
CA MET A 75 -19.49 2.14 14.78
C MET A 75 -18.56 2.46 15.95
N GLU A 76 -18.70 1.69 17.04
CA GLU A 76 -17.72 1.73 18.12
C GLU A 76 -16.35 1.26 17.63
N PRO A 77 -15.26 1.96 18.02
CA PRO A 77 -13.92 1.53 17.69
C PRO A 77 -13.61 0.14 18.23
N LEU A 78 -12.97 -0.68 17.40
CA LEU A 78 -12.51 -2.01 17.78
C LEU A 78 -11.01 -1.96 18.10
N LYS A 79 -10.62 -2.37 19.30
CA LYS A 79 -9.22 -2.66 19.67
C LYS A 79 -8.99 -4.16 19.67
N ILE A 80 -8.00 -4.63 18.87
CA ILE A 80 -7.51 -6.01 18.92
C ILE A 80 -6.07 -6.02 19.40
N ARG A 81 -5.71 -7.01 20.22
CA ARG A 81 -4.33 -7.21 20.70
C ARG A 81 -3.73 -8.42 20.01
N TYR A 82 -2.45 -8.36 19.67
CA TYR A 82 -1.75 -9.47 19.02
C TYR A 82 -1.78 -10.76 19.85
N GLN A 83 -1.69 -10.66 21.19
CA GLN A 83 -1.76 -11.80 22.11
C GLN A 83 -3.10 -12.55 22.09
N ASP A 84 -4.19 -11.88 21.64
CA ASP A 84 -5.55 -12.44 21.65
C ASP A 84 -5.88 -13.14 20.31
N PHE A 85 -4.94 -13.15 19.34
CA PHE A 85 -5.15 -13.83 18.08
C PHE A 85 -5.20 -15.35 18.26
N LYS A 86 -6.17 -15.98 17.62
CA LYS A 86 -6.33 -17.44 17.65
C LYS A 86 -5.18 -18.17 16.97
N MET A 87 -4.53 -17.51 16.00
CA MET A 87 -3.38 -18.03 15.25
C MET A 87 -3.62 -19.41 14.62
N GLN A 88 -4.88 -19.73 14.29
CA GLN A 88 -5.20 -20.96 13.57
C GLN A 88 -4.85 -20.77 12.09
N GLU A 89 -4.16 -21.74 11.52
CA GLU A 89 -3.87 -21.75 10.10
C GLU A 89 -5.14 -21.85 9.26
N THR A 90 -5.23 -21.01 8.24
CA THR A 90 -6.35 -20.98 7.32
C THR A 90 -5.87 -20.69 5.89
N PRO A 91 -6.49 -21.29 4.86
CA PRO A 91 -6.18 -20.94 3.48
C PRO A 91 -6.42 -19.46 3.20
N ALA A 92 -5.52 -18.84 2.44
CA ALA A 92 -5.67 -17.48 1.97
C ALA A 92 -5.30 -17.38 0.49
N THR A 93 -6.01 -16.52 -0.25
CA THR A 93 -5.75 -16.31 -1.67
C THR A 93 -5.69 -14.82 -1.99
N VAL A 94 -4.55 -14.38 -2.55
CA VAL A 94 -4.37 -13.05 -3.13
C VAL A 94 -4.09 -13.19 -4.62
N TRP A 95 -5.03 -12.82 -5.45
CA TRP A 95 -5.03 -13.05 -6.91
C TRP A 95 -4.93 -14.53 -7.25
N LYS A 96 -3.77 -14.96 -7.75
CA LYS A 96 -3.47 -16.38 -8.12
C LYS A 96 -2.61 -17.07 -7.07
N ASP A 97 -2.13 -16.33 -6.07
CA ASP A 97 -1.25 -16.89 -5.05
C ASP A 97 -2.11 -17.48 -3.93
N ALA A 98 -2.02 -18.79 -3.74
CA ALA A 98 -2.63 -19.49 -2.62
C ALA A 98 -1.54 -19.78 -1.57
N PHE A 99 -1.84 -19.51 -0.31
CA PHE A 99 -0.89 -19.65 0.80
C PHE A 99 -1.65 -19.80 2.12
N THR A 100 -0.92 -19.98 3.23
CA THR A 100 -1.50 -20.07 4.57
C THR A 100 -1.43 -18.71 5.26
N ALA A 101 -2.53 -18.28 5.86
CA ALA A 101 -2.62 -17.15 6.78
C ALA A 101 -3.11 -17.64 8.15
N TYR A 102 -3.29 -16.71 9.09
CA TYR A 102 -3.73 -17.00 10.45
C TYR A 102 -4.99 -16.23 10.80
N THR A 103 -5.88 -16.88 11.59
CA THR A 103 -7.08 -16.23 12.11
C THR A 103 -6.72 -15.24 13.21
N THR A 104 -7.50 -14.16 13.32
CA THR A 104 -7.36 -13.17 14.39
C THR A 104 -8.38 -13.43 15.52
N THR A 105 -9.31 -12.54 15.79
CA THR A 105 -10.33 -12.64 16.83
C THR A 105 -11.73 -12.65 16.24
N ASP A 106 -12.70 -13.30 16.91
CA ASP A 106 -14.11 -13.26 16.49
C ASP A 106 -14.65 -11.82 16.46
N ASP A 107 -14.25 -11.00 17.43
CA ASP A 107 -14.67 -9.59 17.48
C ASP A 107 -14.24 -8.83 16.23
N ALA A 108 -13.04 -9.12 15.68
CA ALA A 108 -12.58 -8.52 14.45
C ALA A 108 -13.40 -8.98 13.22
N ASP A 109 -13.71 -10.27 13.17
CA ASP A 109 -14.55 -10.83 12.12
C ASP A 109 -15.96 -10.23 12.13
N ASP A 110 -16.56 -10.12 13.32
CA ASP A 110 -17.90 -9.56 13.50
C ASP A 110 -17.91 -8.06 13.17
N TRP A 111 -16.91 -7.30 13.64
CA TRP A 111 -16.80 -5.88 13.37
C TRP A 111 -16.66 -5.58 11.86
N PHE A 112 -15.75 -6.27 11.16
CA PHE A 112 -15.59 -6.09 9.73
C PHE A 112 -16.79 -6.63 8.94
N SER A 113 -17.47 -7.64 9.45
CA SER A 113 -18.72 -8.13 8.87
C SER A 113 -19.83 -7.07 8.91
N GLN A 114 -19.93 -6.33 10.02
CA GLN A 114 -20.84 -5.18 10.12
C GLN A 114 -20.47 -4.07 9.15
N VAL A 115 -19.19 -3.67 9.03
CA VAL A 115 -18.72 -2.65 8.08
C VAL A 115 -19.10 -3.00 6.65
N LEU A 116 -19.01 -4.28 6.28
CA LEU A 116 -19.21 -4.73 4.91
C LEU A 116 -20.62 -5.25 4.63
N GLY A 117 -21.45 -5.43 5.66
CA GLY A 117 -22.81 -5.97 5.54
C GLY A 117 -22.85 -7.44 5.08
N GLN A 118 -21.77 -8.20 5.30
CA GLN A 118 -21.67 -9.63 4.98
C GLN A 118 -20.64 -10.32 5.89
N ARG A 119 -20.79 -11.63 6.07
CA ARG A 119 -19.82 -12.41 6.84
C ARG A 119 -18.45 -12.39 6.19
N VAL A 120 -17.43 -12.01 6.98
CA VAL A 120 -16.03 -11.97 6.57
C VAL A 120 -15.15 -12.34 7.76
N GLU A 121 -13.87 -12.59 7.49
CA GLU A 121 -12.84 -12.89 8.46
C GLU A 121 -11.67 -11.91 8.28
N LEU A 122 -11.07 -11.46 9.39
CA LEU A 122 -9.83 -10.70 9.37
C LEU A 122 -8.65 -11.67 9.53
N LEU A 123 -7.87 -11.84 8.49
CA LEU A 123 -6.72 -12.72 8.48
C LEU A 123 -5.42 -11.95 8.74
N PHE A 124 -4.48 -12.60 9.42
CA PHE A 124 -3.13 -12.11 9.69
C PHE A 124 -2.09 -12.90 8.90
N SER A 125 -1.10 -12.25 8.32
CA SER A 125 -0.06 -12.88 7.50
C SER A 125 0.99 -13.65 8.31
N GLY A 126 0.94 -13.55 9.64
CA GLY A 126 2.05 -13.93 10.51
C GLY A 126 3.10 -12.81 10.60
N GLU A 127 4.08 -12.97 11.48
CA GLU A 127 5.22 -12.03 11.57
C GLU A 127 6.03 -12.05 10.28
N GLN A 128 6.24 -13.23 9.72
CA GLN A 128 6.77 -13.42 8.38
C GLN A 128 5.73 -14.14 7.52
N SER A 129 5.32 -13.49 6.43
CA SER A 129 4.40 -14.11 5.49
C SER A 129 5.07 -15.28 4.79
N ASN A 130 4.32 -16.36 4.59
CA ASN A 130 4.76 -17.50 3.76
C ASN A 130 4.35 -17.36 2.29
N ARG A 131 3.78 -16.24 1.89
CA ARG A 131 3.44 -15.95 0.50
C ARG A 131 4.71 -15.62 -0.28
N VAL A 132 5.23 -16.58 -1.00
CA VAL A 132 6.41 -16.42 -1.85
C VAL A 132 6.03 -15.77 -3.18
N ARG A 133 6.76 -14.75 -3.56
CA ARG A 133 6.70 -14.17 -4.91
C ARG A 133 7.98 -14.57 -5.66
N GLU A 134 7.89 -15.67 -6.41
CA GLU A 134 9.04 -16.25 -7.12
C GLU A 134 9.81 -15.22 -7.96
N LYS A 135 9.10 -14.33 -8.66
CA LYS A 135 9.72 -13.26 -9.47
C LYS A 135 10.54 -12.26 -8.65
N LEU A 136 10.29 -12.16 -7.34
CA LEU A 136 11.01 -11.28 -6.43
C LEU A 136 12.08 -12.01 -5.61
N GLY A 137 12.04 -13.34 -5.61
CA GLY A 137 12.91 -14.17 -4.78
C GLY A 137 12.69 -13.96 -3.27
N GLN A 138 11.53 -13.39 -2.87
CA GLN A 138 11.23 -13.08 -1.47
C GLN A 138 9.74 -13.20 -1.15
N ASN A 139 9.45 -13.27 0.15
CA ASN A 139 8.08 -13.25 0.65
C ASN A 139 7.52 -11.83 0.61
N VAL A 140 6.21 -11.74 0.47
CA VAL A 140 5.45 -10.47 0.58
C VAL A 140 4.24 -10.71 1.49
N SER A 141 3.78 -9.64 2.15
CA SER A 141 2.54 -9.66 2.93
C SER A 141 1.30 -9.77 2.03
N PHE A 142 0.15 -9.25 2.44
CA PHE A 142 -1.04 -9.19 1.59
C PHE A 142 -1.00 -8.06 0.54
N ALA A 143 0.17 -7.46 0.25
CA ALA A 143 0.35 -6.53 -0.84
C ALA A 143 -0.04 -7.15 -2.20
N ASP A 144 -0.44 -6.33 -3.18
CA ASP A 144 -0.90 -6.86 -4.48
C ASP A 144 0.21 -7.60 -5.23
N GLY A 145 1.40 -7.02 -5.31
CA GLY A 145 2.49 -7.64 -6.05
C GLY A 145 3.89 -7.28 -5.55
N TYR A 146 4.06 -6.10 -4.99
CA TYR A 146 5.34 -5.57 -4.54
C TYR A 146 5.21 -5.02 -3.13
N PRO A 147 6.27 -5.09 -2.31
CA PRO A 147 6.21 -4.72 -0.91
C PRO A 147 6.19 -3.22 -0.66
N VAL A 148 6.80 -2.41 -1.54
CA VAL A 148 6.94 -0.96 -1.33
C VAL A 148 6.60 -0.21 -2.61
N LEU A 149 5.87 0.90 -2.47
CA LEU A 149 5.58 1.85 -3.54
C LEU A 149 6.17 3.21 -3.20
N VAL A 150 6.93 3.79 -4.13
CA VAL A 150 7.42 5.17 -4.06
C VAL A 150 6.75 6.05 -5.10
N ILE A 151 6.38 7.26 -4.70
CA ILE A 151 5.94 8.35 -5.59
C ILE A 151 6.58 9.63 -5.09
N SER A 152 7.03 10.49 -5.99
CA SER A 152 7.51 11.81 -5.61
C SER A 152 6.34 12.81 -5.44
N GLN A 153 6.52 13.77 -4.56
CA GLN A 153 5.54 14.85 -4.36
C GLN A 153 5.37 15.67 -5.64
N ALA A 154 6.47 15.95 -6.33
CA ALA A 154 6.44 16.68 -7.61
C ALA A 154 5.64 15.96 -8.69
N SER A 155 5.65 14.62 -8.72
CA SER A 155 4.84 13.81 -9.65
C SER A 155 3.34 13.95 -9.35
N LEU A 156 2.95 13.96 -8.07
CA LEU A 156 1.56 14.21 -7.69
C LEU A 156 1.13 15.64 -8.03
N GLU A 157 1.98 16.63 -7.79
CA GLU A 157 1.72 18.03 -8.14
C GLU A 157 1.53 18.19 -9.66
N GLU A 158 2.35 17.53 -10.47
CA GLU A 158 2.22 17.57 -11.92
C GLU A 158 0.93 16.89 -12.40
N LEU A 159 0.54 15.77 -11.79
CA LEU A 159 -0.77 15.14 -12.03
C LEU A 159 -1.91 16.12 -11.69
N ASN A 160 -1.84 16.79 -10.52
CA ASN A 160 -2.85 17.73 -10.06
C ASN A 160 -2.96 18.98 -10.94
N LYS A 161 -1.88 19.41 -11.59
CA LYS A 161 -1.92 20.50 -12.59
C LYS A 161 -2.67 20.10 -13.86
N ARG A 162 -2.62 18.82 -14.24
CA ARG A 162 -3.25 18.29 -15.46
C ARG A 162 -4.69 17.83 -15.22
N SER A 163 -5.00 17.42 -14.01
CA SER A 163 -6.32 16.88 -13.64
C SER A 163 -7.32 17.99 -13.37
N SER A 164 -8.59 17.73 -13.70
CA SER A 164 -9.69 18.60 -13.32
C SER A 164 -10.06 18.55 -11.83
N GLU A 165 -9.50 17.57 -11.10
CA GLU A 165 -9.72 17.36 -9.67
C GLU A 165 -8.39 17.31 -8.92
N GLN A 166 -8.43 17.59 -7.61
CA GLN A 166 -7.26 17.44 -6.76
C GLN A 166 -7.19 16.02 -6.19
N HIS A 167 -5.99 15.48 -6.17
CA HIS A 167 -5.66 14.15 -5.70
C HIS A 167 -4.65 14.22 -4.55
N SER A 168 -4.73 13.26 -3.65
CA SER A 168 -3.83 13.11 -2.51
C SER A 168 -3.07 11.78 -2.58
N MET A 169 -1.95 11.70 -1.88
CA MET A 169 -1.03 10.56 -1.95
C MET A 169 -1.66 9.25 -1.43
N ASP A 170 -2.63 9.35 -0.51
CA ASP A 170 -3.35 8.21 0.06
C ASP A 170 -4.20 7.43 -0.97
N GLN A 171 -4.72 8.11 -2.02
CA GLN A 171 -5.45 7.44 -3.11
C GLN A 171 -4.59 6.41 -3.84
N PHE A 172 -3.27 6.67 -3.92
CA PHE A 172 -2.30 5.80 -4.56
C PHE A 172 -1.74 4.74 -3.61
N ARG A 173 -2.04 4.83 -2.32
CA ARG A 173 -1.56 3.92 -1.26
C ARG A 173 -0.03 3.84 -1.24
N THR A 174 0.60 4.99 -1.35
CA THR A 174 2.06 5.15 -1.46
C THR A 174 2.71 4.96 -0.10
N ASN A 175 3.71 4.09 -0.03
CA ASN A 175 4.46 3.83 1.20
C ASN A 175 5.50 4.92 1.47
N ILE A 176 6.24 5.32 0.44
CA ILE A 176 7.37 6.27 0.51
C ILE A 176 7.07 7.45 -0.41
N VAL A 177 7.01 8.66 0.15
CA VAL A 177 6.87 9.89 -0.62
C VAL A 177 8.16 10.68 -0.53
N ILE A 178 8.70 11.08 -1.68
CA ILE A 178 9.95 11.84 -1.78
C ILE A 178 9.65 13.27 -2.21
N SER A 179 10.22 14.25 -1.53
CA SER A 179 10.21 15.65 -1.92
C SER A 179 11.53 16.08 -2.57
N ASP A 180 11.59 17.33 -3.01
CA ASP A 180 12.77 17.96 -3.61
C ASP A 180 13.29 17.26 -4.88
N THR A 181 12.37 16.76 -5.69
CA THR A 181 12.63 16.12 -6.98
C THR A 181 11.99 16.88 -8.12
N LYS A 182 12.34 16.52 -9.35
CA LYS A 182 11.53 16.85 -10.53
C LYS A 182 10.33 15.91 -10.64
N PRO A 183 9.26 16.31 -11.35
CA PRO A 183 8.16 15.39 -11.66
C PRO A 183 8.66 14.15 -12.38
N PHE A 184 8.23 12.98 -11.91
CA PHE A 184 8.55 11.64 -12.48
C PHE A 184 10.04 11.27 -12.43
N GLU A 185 10.84 11.96 -11.61
CA GLU A 185 12.26 11.64 -11.47
C GLU A 185 12.47 10.22 -10.94
N GLU A 186 11.55 9.73 -10.10
CA GLU A 186 11.53 8.36 -9.60
C GLU A 186 11.50 7.28 -10.69
N ASP A 187 11.07 7.60 -11.89
CA ASP A 187 11.05 6.65 -13.02
C ASP A 187 12.45 6.26 -13.49
N SER A 188 13.41 7.17 -13.30
CA SER A 188 14.81 6.97 -13.69
C SER A 188 15.65 6.27 -12.61
N TRP A 189 15.12 6.05 -11.42
CA TRP A 189 15.88 5.44 -10.34
C TRP A 189 15.93 3.92 -10.50
N LYS A 190 17.13 3.36 -10.50
CA LYS A 190 17.33 1.91 -10.45
C LYS A 190 17.62 1.44 -9.04
N ARG A 191 18.55 2.12 -8.34
CA ARG A 191 18.85 1.87 -6.93
C ARG A 191 18.90 3.19 -6.17
N ILE A 192 18.26 3.21 -5.01
CA ILE A 192 18.27 4.36 -4.11
C ILE A 192 18.63 3.90 -2.70
N ARG A 193 19.20 4.82 -1.91
CA ARG A 193 19.39 4.66 -0.47
C ARG A 193 18.58 5.71 0.27
N ILE A 194 17.86 5.29 1.29
CA ILE A 194 17.12 6.15 2.21
C ILE A 194 17.59 5.81 3.63
N GLY A 195 18.25 6.75 4.30
CA GLY A 195 18.92 6.43 5.56
C GLY A 195 19.95 5.30 5.37
N GLU A 196 19.75 4.20 6.06
CA GLU A 196 20.63 3.02 5.96
C GLU A 196 20.10 1.91 5.03
N VAL A 197 18.91 2.10 4.46
CA VAL A 197 18.25 1.08 3.64
C VAL A 197 18.40 1.37 2.17
N GLU A 198 18.86 0.36 1.43
CA GLU A 198 18.92 0.38 -0.03
C GLU A 198 17.70 -0.30 -0.62
N PHE A 199 17.16 0.31 -1.67
CA PHE A 199 16.02 -0.19 -2.42
C PHE A 199 16.37 -0.32 -3.89
N GLU A 200 15.87 -1.38 -4.52
CA GLU A 200 15.89 -1.57 -5.95
C GLU A 200 14.50 -1.28 -6.54
N SER A 201 14.47 -0.46 -7.60
CA SER A 201 13.26 -0.14 -8.36
C SER A 201 13.09 -1.17 -9.47
N LEU A 202 12.08 -2.02 -9.34
CA LEU A 202 11.90 -3.15 -10.23
C LEU A 202 11.08 -2.83 -11.48
N LYS A 203 10.00 -2.08 -11.29
CA LYS A 203 9.13 -1.67 -12.41
C LYS A 203 8.15 -0.56 -12.01
N PRO A 204 7.59 0.17 -13.00
CA PRO A 204 6.50 1.11 -12.77
C PRO A 204 5.28 0.44 -12.14
N CYS A 205 4.57 1.19 -11.30
CA CYS A 205 3.35 0.71 -10.67
C CYS A 205 2.14 0.95 -11.57
N GLU A 206 1.59 -0.14 -12.12
CA GLU A 206 0.33 -0.09 -12.87
C GLU A 206 -0.84 0.24 -11.94
N ARG A 207 -1.62 1.23 -12.34
CA ARG A 207 -2.74 1.76 -11.55
C ARG A 207 -4.05 1.15 -12.00
N CYS A 208 -4.89 0.87 -11.03
CA CYS A 208 -6.21 0.27 -11.27
C CYS A 208 -7.33 1.18 -10.76
N ILE A 209 -8.56 0.77 -11.01
CA ILE A 209 -9.78 1.51 -10.62
C ILE A 209 -9.83 1.89 -9.12
N LEU A 210 -9.11 1.21 -8.24
CA LEU A 210 -9.06 1.55 -6.81
C LEU A 210 -8.61 3.00 -6.59
N THR A 211 -7.70 3.52 -7.42
CA THR A 211 -7.25 4.92 -7.31
C THR A 211 -8.32 5.95 -7.60
N THR A 212 -9.44 5.56 -8.20
CA THR A 212 -10.59 6.45 -8.46
C THR A 212 -11.58 6.53 -7.30
N ILE A 213 -11.31 5.81 -6.19
CA ILE A 213 -12.16 5.91 -5.00
C ILE A 213 -11.83 7.21 -4.26
N ASN A 214 -12.87 7.96 -3.91
CA ASN A 214 -12.75 9.06 -2.98
C ASN A 214 -12.51 8.49 -1.58
N THR A 215 -11.30 8.71 -1.02
CA THR A 215 -10.86 8.13 0.25
C THR A 215 -11.65 8.62 1.47
N GLN A 216 -12.32 9.77 1.36
CA GLN A 216 -13.17 10.33 2.43
C GLN A 216 -14.61 9.79 2.38
N ARG A 217 -15.13 9.55 1.17
CA ARG A 217 -16.53 9.12 0.95
C ARG A 217 -16.68 7.61 0.78
N GLY A 218 -15.62 6.90 0.43
CA GLY A 218 -15.68 5.47 0.14
C GLY A 218 -16.52 5.14 -1.10
N THR A 219 -16.54 6.02 -2.10
CA THR A 219 -17.27 5.84 -3.34
C THR A 219 -16.38 6.11 -4.55
N PHE A 220 -16.66 5.43 -5.66
CA PHE A 220 -15.96 5.74 -6.91
C PHE A 220 -16.31 7.14 -7.40
N ARG A 221 -15.32 7.85 -7.95
CA ARG A 221 -15.51 9.13 -8.61
C ARG A 221 -16.16 8.90 -9.98
N GLU A 222 -17.24 9.62 -10.29
CA GLU A 222 -17.91 9.54 -11.60
C GLU A 222 -16.99 9.99 -12.73
N SER A 223 -16.10 10.95 -12.46
CA SER A 223 -15.09 11.46 -13.38
C SER A 223 -14.06 10.43 -13.82
N LYS A 224 -13.91 9.33 -13.06
CA LYS A 224 -12.85 8.31 -13.18
C LYS A 224 -11.43 8.86 -12.99
N GLU A 225 -11.31 10.05 -12.38
CA GLU A 225 -10.01 10.61 -12.01
C GLU A 225 -9.39 9.85 -10.81
N PRO A 226 -8.09 9.73 -10.74
CA PRO A 226 -7.03 10.27 -11.62
C PRO A 226 -6.71 9.42 -12.86
N LEU A 227 -7.32 8.25 -13.02
CA LEU A 227 -6.98 7.34 -14.14
C LEU A 227 -7.22 7.99 -15.50
N LYS A 228 -8.27 8.78 -15.64
CA LYS A 228 -8.61 9.47 -16.88
C LYS A 228 -7.48 10.43 -17.30
N THR A 229 -6.96 11.22 -16.38
CA THR A 229 -5.85 12.13 -16.67
C THR A 229 -4.55 11.36 -16.88
N LEU A 230 -4.21 10.39 -16.02
CA LEU A 230 -3.01 9.57 -16.17
C LEU A 230 -2.97 8.84 -17.52
N GLN A 231 -4.11 8.38 -18.02
CA GLN A 231 -4.20 7.69 -19.30
C GLN A 231 -3.72 8.56 -20.47
N GLN A 232 -3.77 9.88 -20.36
CA GLN A 232 -3.37 10.80 -21.44
C GLN A 232 -1.86 10.92 -21.62
N PHE A 233 -1.07 10.63 -20.57
CA PHE A 233 0.38 10.84 -20.61
C PHE A 233 1.22 9.78 -19.85
N ARG A 234 0.55 8.79 -19.24
CA ARG A 234 1.19 7.71 -18.46
C ARG A 234 0.66 6.33 -18.85
N ALA A 235 0.08 6.18 -20.02
CA ALA A 235 -0.41 4.89 -20.52
C ALA A 235 0.55 4.33 -21.58
N ASN A 236 0.79 3.02 -21.53
CA ASN A 236 1.49 2.33 -22.59
C ASN A 236 0.52 1.89 -23.72
N GLU A 237 1.08 1.40 -24.82
CA GLU A 237 0.32 0.93 -26.00
C GLU A 237 -0.70 -0.18 -25.68
N ARG A 238 -0.51 -0.93 -24.60
CA ARG A 238 -1.41 -2.00 -24.13
C ARG A 238 -2.53 -1.48 -23.21
N GLY A 239 -2.58 -0.17 -22.98
CA GLY A 239 -3.59 0.46 -22.12
C GLY A 239 -3.31 0.38 -20.63
N GLY A 240 -2.16 -0.14 -20.20
CA GLY A 240 -1.71 -0.04 -18.80
C GLY A 240 -1.40 1.41 -18.44
N VAL A 241 -1.89 1.87 -17.28
CA VAL A 241 -1.66 3.24 -16.77
C VAL A 241 -0.72 3.17 -15.58
N PHE A 242 0.34 3.98 -15.57
CA PHE A 242 1.43 3.85 -14.59
C PHE A 242 1.66 5.15 -13.81
N PHE A 243 1.89 5.00 -12.49
CA PHE A 243 2.22 6.13 -11.63
C PHE A 243 2.97 5.64 -10.39
N GLY A 244 4.23 6.07 -10.21
CA GLY A 244 5.16 5.64 -9.18
C GLY A 244 5.89 4.34 -9.51
N GLN A 245 6.84 3.97 -8.64
CA GLN A 245 7.74 2.83 -8.82
C GLN A 245 7.59 1.79 -7.72
N ASN A 246 7.58 0.52 -8.10
CA ASN A 246 7.60 -0.61 -7.17
C ASN A 246 9.03 -0.90 -6.73
N LEU A 247 9.26 -0.91 -5.44
CA LEU A 247 10.56 -1.14 -4.82
C LEU A 247 10.59 -2.45 -4.03
N VAL A 248 11.78 -3.00 -3.91
CA VAL A 248 12.16 -4.04 -2.94
C VAL A 248 13.35 -3.56 -2.13
N ALA A 249 13.39 -3.90 -0.85
CA ALA A 249 14.51 -3.59 0.02
C ALA A 249 15.65 -4.61 -0.17
N SER A 250 16.88 -4.13 -0.34
CA SER A 250 18.08 -4.97 -0.42
C SER A 250 18.58 -5.40 0.95
N ASN A 251 18.35 -4.57 1.97
CA ASN A 251 18.66 -4.85 3.37
C ASN A 251 17.53 -4.37 4.26
N GLU A 252 17.53 -4.79 5.51
CA GLU A 252 16.61 -4.31 6.55
C GLU A 252 17.20 -3.14 7.31
N GLY A 253 16.37 -2.30 7.93
CA GLY A 253 16.79 -1.15 8.69
C GLY A 253 15.70 -0.14 8.94
N ILE A 254 16.02 0.97 9.57
CA ILE A 254 15.09 2.06 9.87
C ILE A 254 15.20 3.16 8.83
N ILE A 255 14.04 3.64 8.37
CA ILE A 255 13.92 4.90 7.62
C ILE A 255 13.10 5.92 8.44
N ARG A 256 13.44 7.21 8.32
CA ARG A 256 12.80 8.30 9.06
C ARG A 256 12.41 9.43 8.12
N GLN A 257 11.31 10.09 8.40
CA GLN A 257 11.01 11.36 7.72
C GLN A 257 12.20 12.33 7.88
N GLY A 258 12.58 12.99 6.80
CA GLY A 258 13.75 13.85 6.73
C GLY A 258 15.02 13.13 6.29
N ASP A 259 15.04 11.79 6.19
CA ASP A 259 16.19 11.07 5.66
C ASP A 259 16.47 11.49 4.21
N LYS A 260 17.75 11.70 3.92
CA LYS A 260 18.21 11.99 2.57
C LYS A 260 18.01 10.78 1.68
N VAL A 261 17.61 11.05 0.44
CA VAL A 261 17.54 10.03 -0.61
C VAL A 261 18.74 10.20 -1.52
N GLU A 262 19.54 9.16 -1.62
CA GLU A 262 20.69 9.09 -2.52
C GLU A 262 20.38 8.16 -3.67
N VAL A 263 20.47 8.64 -4.90
CA VAL A 263 20.34 7.80 -6.08
C VAL A 263 21.69 7.16 -6.37
N LEU A 264 21.77 5.85 -6.13
CA LEU A 264 23.00 5.07 -6.31
C LEU A 264 23.21 4.62 -7.76
N GLU A 265 22.10 4.38 -8.45
CA GLU A 265 22.14 3.92 -9.85
C GLU A 265 20.88 4.41 -10.57
N TYR A 266 21.07 4.90 -11.80
CA TYR A 266 19.99 5.33 -12.69
C TYR A 266 19.68 4.24 -13.74
N LYS A 267 18.47 4.27 -14.27
CA LYS A 267 18.00 3.50 -15.43
C LYS A 267 17.30 4.42 -16.42
N GLU A 268 17.20 3.96 -17.66
CA GLU A 268 16.31 4.64 -18.61
C GLU A 268 14.86 4.49 -18.15
N PRO A 269 14.08 5.59 -18.07
CA PRO A 269 12.67 5.53 -17.77
C PRO A 269 11.92 4.68 -18.80
N GLU A 270 10.97 3.89 -18.34
CA GLU A 270 10.03 3.26 -19.28
C GLU A 270 9.14 4.36 -19.87
N PHE A 271 9.08 4.42 -21.20
CA PHE A 271 8.21 5.37 -21.91
C PHE A 271 6.78 4.81 -22.00
N TYR A 272 5.82 5.72 -21.85
CA TYR A 272 4.39 5.43 -21.89
C TYR A 272 3.75 6.15 -23.08
#